data_94f3a76b94f67c74605f2c4a2b138932
#
_entry.id   94f3a76b94f67c74605f2c4a2b138932
#
_cell.length_a   1.000
_cell.length_b   1.000
_cell.length_c   1.000
_cell.angle_alpha   90.00
_cell.angle_beta   90.00
_cell.angle_gamma   90.00
#
_symmetry.space_group_name_H-M   'P 1'
#
loop_
_entity.id
_entity.type
_entity.pdbx_description
1 polymer ?
#
loop_
_entity_poly.entity_id
_entity_poly.type
_entity_poly.pdbx_seq_one_letter_code
_entity_poly.pdbx_strand_id
1 'polypeptide(L)'
;MNLNDPIATALRVADALDRAGHRHALFGGLLLAAYGRPRETHDVDLAVVDVTAEAARLALEAAGVRSSVSFEAVTFGGLSIGRVALLGGDEDTGLNVLDLVRPRSPRYRVAALARSVTAPLRAATVRALSADDFVVFKALATRDRDIDDAASVLVRSRELLDLGAIDDEISRLSAEVPDWDVRARWALIQARASLV
;
A
#
# COMPACT_ATOMS: atom_id res chain seq x y z
N MET A 1 2.02 3.16 -22.71
CA MET A 1 1.42 2.45 -21.55
C MET A 1 -0.01 2.94 -21.40
N ASN A 2 -0.97 2.06 -21.32
CA ASN A 2 -2.37 2.47 -21.06
C ASN A 2 -2.54 2.73 -19.56
N LEU A 3 -2.51 4.00 -19.14
CA LEU A 3 -2.68 4.41 -17.74
C LEU A 3 -4.13 4.23 -17.24
N ASN A 4 -5.08 4.00 -18.14
CA ASN A 4 -6.47 3.71 -17.78
C ASN A 4 -6.67 2.28 -17.26
N ASP A 5 -5.62 1.44 -17.33
CA ASP A 5 -5.61 0.10 -16.76
C ASP A 5 -4.69 0.05 -15.51
N PRO A 6 -5.25 0.26 -14.31
CA PRO A 6 -4.44 0.32 -13.08
C PRO A 6 -3.74 -1.00 -12.76
N ILE A 7 -4.31 -2.16 -13.17
CA ILE A 7 -3.68 -3.46 -12.95
C ILE A 7 -2.47 -3.63 -13.87
N ALA A 8 -2.60 -3.33 -15.17
CA ALA A 8 -1.46 -3.39 -16.09
C ALA A 8 -0.36 -2.41 -15.68
N THR A 9 -0.74 -1.24 -15.17
CA THR A 9 0.18 -0.24 -14.61
C THR A 9 0.92 -0.80 -13.39
N ALA A 10 0.20 -1.40 -12.42
CA ALA A 10 0.80 -1.99 -11.23
C ALA A 10 1.78 -3.12 -11.57
N LEU A 11 1.43 -4.00 -12.51
CA LEU A 11 2.33 -5.08 -12.95
C LEU A 11 3.61 -4.54 -13.59
N ARG A 12 3.51 -3.50 -14.41
CA ARG A 12 4.68 -2.89 -15.04
C ARG A 12 5.56 -2.15 -14.03
N VAL A 13 4.97 -1.46 -13.07
CA VAL A 13 5.69 -0.80 -11.97
C VAL A 13 6.42 -1.85 -11.11
N ALA A 14 5.73 -2.93 -10.72
CA ALA A 14 6.31 -4.00 -9.94
C ALA A 14 7.52 -4.64 -10.67
N ASP A 15 7.38 -4.99 -11.96
CA ASP A 15 8.47 -5.54 -12.78
C ASP A 15 9.67 -4.58 -12.86
N ALA A 16 9.44 -3.27 -13.01
CA ALA A 16 10.52 -2.28 -13.04
C ALA A 16 11.29 -2.21 -11.72
N LEU A 17 10.59 -2.24 -10.60
CA LEU A 17 11.19 -2.23 -9.26
C LEU A 17 11.92 -3.55 -8.95
N ASP A 18 11.37 -4.69 -9.36
CA ASP A 18 12.01 -6.01 -9.21
C ASP A 18 13.34 -6.07 -9.97
N ARG A 19 13.37 -5.61 -11.23
CA ARG A 19 14.60 -5.55 -12.04
C ARG A 19 15.67 -4.65 -11.43
N ALA A 20 15.26 -3.59 -10.72
CA ALA A 20 16.14 -2.70 -10.00
C ALA A 20 16.54 -3.23 -8.60
N GLY A 21 16.06 -4.40 -8.19
CA GLY A 21 16.34 -5.00 -6.90
C GLY A 21 15.63 -4.35 -5.71
N HIS A 22 14.58 -3.58 -5.96
CA HIS A 22 13.82 -2.88 -4.93
C HIS A 22 12.72 -3.76 -4.34
N ARG A 23 12.80 -4.02 -3.03
CA ARG A 23 11.77 -4.81 -2.32
C ARG A 23 10.50 -4.00 -2.15
N HIS A 24 9.39 -4.55 -2.61
CA HIS A 24 8.07 -3.94 -2.53
C HIS A 24 6.97 -5.00 -2.36
N ALA A 25 5.77 -4.56 -1.99
CA ALA A 25 4.56 -5.38 -1.97
C ALA A 25 3.35 -4.52 -2.36
N LEU A 26 2.42 -5.07 -3.13
CA LEU A 26 1.18 -4.41 -3.48
C LEU A 26 0.39 -4.08 -2.21
N PHE A 27 -0.22 -2.89 -2.19
CA PHE A 27 -1.04 -2.35 -1.13
C PHE A 27 -2.26 -1.62 -1.74
N GLY A 28 -3.01 -0.90 -0.92
CA GLY A 28 -4.03 0.06 -1.35
C GLY A 28 -5.25 -0.54 -2.03
N GLY A 29 -5.86 0.24 -2.93
CA GLY A 29 -7.14 -0.09 -3.54
C GLY A 29 -7.14 -1.34 -4.40
N LEU A 30 -6.03 -1.64 -5.09
CA LEU A 30 -5.91 -2.86 -5.91
C LEU A 30 -5.88 -4.12 -5.03
N LEU A 31 -5.16 -4.09 -3.90
CA LEU A 31 -5.10 -5.22 -2.98
C LEU A 31 -6.41 -5.36 -2.18
N LEU A 32 -7.10 -4.27 -1.90
CA LEU A 32 -8.41 -4.30 -1.24
C LEU A 32 -9.41 -5.18 -1.97
N ALA A 33 -9.33 -5.27 -3.30
CA ALA A 33 -10.22 -6.14 -4.08
C ALA A 33 -10.06 -7.64 -3.76
N ALA A 34 -8.90 -8.04 -3.21
CA ALA A 34 -8.65 -9.43 -2.80
C ALA A 34 -9.15 -9.73 -1.37
N TYR A 35 -9.12 -8.74 -0.47
CA TYR A 35 -9.39 -8.95 0.96
C TYR A 35 -10.70 -8.33 1.46
N GLY A 36 -11.16 -7.26 0.85
CA GLY A 36 -12.29 -6.47 1.34
C GLY A 36 -13.37 -6.18 0.31
N ARG A 37 -14.00 -5.02 0.46
CA ARG A 37 -14.99 -4.52 -0.50
C ARG A 37 -14.26 -3.82 -1.67
N PRO A 38 -14.32 -4.36 -2.90
CA PRO A 38 -13.71 -3.70 -4.05
C PRO A 38 -14.25 -2.28 -4.25
N ARG A 39 -13.38 -1.37 -4.63
CA ARG A 39 -13.73 -0.01 -5.07
C ARG A 39 -12.86 0.41 -6.23
N GLU A 40 -13.33 1.39 -6.97
CA GLU A 40 -12.54 1.99 -8.04
C GLU A 40 -11.25 2.60 -7.50
N THR A 41 -10.15 2.36 -8.21
CA THR A 41 -8.84 2.94 -7.93
C THR A 41 -8.07 3.12 -9.23
N HIS A 42 -7.37 4.23 -9.34
CA HIS A 42 -6.47 4.53 -10.46
C HIS A 42 -5.01 4.53 -10.03
N ASP A 43 -4.76 4.70 -8.73
CA ASP A 43 -3.42 4.81 -8.16
C ASP A 43 -2.82 3.41 -7.93
N VAL A 44 -1.50 3.33 -8.04
CA VAL A 44 -0.70 2.17 -7.65
C VAL A 44 -0.06 2.47 -6.29
N ASP A 45 -0.47 1.74 -5.25
CA ASP A 45 0.11 1.83 -3.92
C ASP A 45 1.04 0.64 -3.68
N LEU A 46 2.30 0.89 -3.35
CA LEU A 46 3.27 -0.13 -2.99
C LEU A 46 3.83 0.12 -1.59
N ALA A 47 3.74 -0.88 -0.73
CA ALA A 47 4.49 -0.91 0.52
C ALA A 47 5.97 -1.15 0.21
N VAL A 48 6.86 -0.34 0.79
CA VAL A 48 8.31 -0.41 0.56
C VAL A 48 9.09 -0.25 1.87
N VAL A 49 10.36 -0.67 1.90
CA VAL A 49 11.24 -0.49 3.07
C VAL A 49 12.02 0.82 2.97
N ASP A 50 12.84 0.97 1.95
CA ASP A 50 13.85 2.02 1.79
C ASP A 50 13.92 2.61 0.37
N VAL A 51 12.92 2.31 -0.48
CA VAL A 51 12.86 2.84 -1.85
C VAL A 51 12.43 4.30 -1.80
N THR A 52 13.26 5.21 -2.32
CA THR A 52 12.92 6.63 -2.48
C THR A 52 12.09 6.85 -3.75
N ALA A 53 11.38 7.98 -3.85
CA ALA A 53 10.64 8.30 -5.08
C ALA A 53 11.58 8.49 -6.27
N GLU A 54 12.77 9.05 -6.05
CA GLU A 54 13.78 9.18 -7.10
C GLU A 54 14.34 7.82 -7.55
N ALA A 55 14.62 6.89 -6.62
CA ALA A 55 15.05 5.54 -6.98
C ALA A 55 13.98 4.80 -7.81
N ALA A 56 12.71 4.92 -7.42
CA ALA A 56 11.61 4.35 -8.19
C ALA A 56 11.47 5.00 -9.58
N ARG A 57 11.61 6.33 -9.68
CA ARG A 57 11.61 7.06 -10.96
C ARG A 57 12.70 6.55 -11.90
N LEU A 58 13.93 6.36 -11.39
CA LEU A 58 15.05 5.83 -12.20
C LEU A 58 14.78 4.40 -12.68
N ALA A 59 14.21 3.54 -11.81
CA ALA A 59 13.82 2.18 -12.19
C ALA A 59 12.75 2.18 -13.29
N LEU A 60 11.76 3.05 -13.19
CA LEU A 60 10.71 3.24 -14.18
C LEU A 60 11.25 3.75 -15.51
N GLU A 61 12.15 4.73 -15.47
CA GLU A 61 12.82 5.27 -16.66
C GLU A 61 13.62 4.19 -17.40
N ALA A 62 14.38 3.37 -16.65
CA ALA A 62 15.11 2.22 -17.22
C ALA A 62 14.19 1.18 -17.87
N ALA A 63 12.95 1.07 -17.39
CA ALA A 63 11.91 0.22 -17.97
C ALA A 63 11.09 0.92 -19.09
N GLY A 64 11.50 2.11 -19.52
CA GLY A 64 10.83 2.89 -20.56
C GLY A 64 9.48 3.49 -20.13
N VAL A 65 9.29 3.73 -18.83
CA VAL A 65 8.12 4.41 -18.27
C VAL A 65 8.48 5.85 -17.94
N ARG A 66 7.90 6.81 -18.66
CA ARG A 66 8.08 8.23 -18.36
C ARG A 66 7.42 8.56 -17.01
N SER A 67 8.16 9.23 -16.15
CA SER A 67 7.68 9.56 -14.82
C SER A 67 8.39 10.78 -14.23
N SER A 68 7.80 11.39 -13.22
CA SER A 68 8.41 12.49 -12.48
C SER A 68 8.13 12.36 -10.99
N VAL A 69 9.07 12.77 -10.14
CA VAL A 69 8.86 12.80 -8.69
C VAL A 69 7.93 13.97 -8.35
N SER A 70 6.80 13.66 -7.71
CA SER A 70 5.91 14.69 -7.16
C SER A 70 6.40 15.15 -5.79
N PHE A 71 6.81 14.21 -4.94
CA PHE A 71 7.48 14.46 -3.66
C PHE A 71 8.19 13.20 -3.14
N GLU A 72 9.29 13.41 -2.38
CA GLU A 72 10.12 12.31 -1.87
C GLU A 72 9.51 11.62 -0.64
N ALA A 73 9.04 12.42 0.32
CA ALA A 73 8.46 11.90 1.54
C ALA A 73 7.57 12.95 2.20
N VAL A 74 6.32 12.60 2.41
CA VAL A 74 5.36 13.38 3.20
C VAL A 74 4.77 12.48 4.26
N THR A 75 4.69 12.98 5.50
CA THR A 75 4.12 12.23 6.62
C THR A 75 2.60 12.34 6.63
N PHE A 76 1.94 11.19 6.71
CA PHE A 76 0.50 11.04 6.87
C PHE A 76 0.23 10.06 8.03
N GLY A 77 0.01 10.58 9.23
CA GLY A 77 -0.17 9.78 10.43
C GLY A 77 1.06 8.90 10.73
N GLY A 78 0.86 7.60 10.82
CA GLY A 78 1.93 6.62 11.03
C GLY A 78 2.69 6.21 9.77
N LEU A 79 2.39 6.81 8.61
CA LEU A 79 3.00 6.52 7.32
C LEU A 79 3.85 7.68 6.82
N SER A 80 4.86 7.35 6.01
CA SER A 80 5.59 8.26 5.14
C SER A 80 5.36 7.82 3.70
N ILE A 81 4.96 8.74 2.83
CA ILE A 81 4.61 8.47 1.43
C ILE A 81 5.55 9.26 0.52
N GLY A 82 6.19 8.56 -0.43
CA GLY A 82 6.81 9.18 -1.59
C GLY A 82 5.91 9.00 -2.79
N ARG A 83 5.85 9.97 -3.71
CA ARG A 83 4.96 9.92 -4.87
C ARG A 83 5.70 10.17 -6.17
N VAL A 84 5.41 9.32 -7.15
CA VAL A 84 5.88 9.45 -8.53
C VAL A 84 4.66 9.55 -9.44
N ALA A 85 4.59 10.62 -10.22
CA ALA A 85 3.61 10.77 -11.29
C ALA A 85 4.04 9.93 -12.49
N LEU A 86 3.14 9.10 -13.01
CA LEU A 86 3.34 8.31 -14.22
C LEU A 86 2.76 9.08 -15.40
N LEU A 87 3.59 9.30 -16.42
CA LEU A 87 3.24 10.10 -17.59
C LEU A 87 2.83 9.18 -18.75
N GLY A 88 1.61 9.34 -19.24
CA GLY A 88 1.09 8.64 -20.42
C GLY A 88 1.83 8.94 -21.72
N GLY A 89 1.49 8.21 -22.77
CA GLY A 89 1.86 8.56 -24.15
C GLY A 89 1.08 9.81 -24.64
N ASP A 90 1.42 10.31 -25.83
CA ASP A 90 0.85 11.55 -26.38
C ASP A 90 -0.69 11.51 -26.58
N GLU A 91 -1.29 10.32 -26.59
CA GLU A 91 -2.75 10.12 -26.71
C GLU A 91 -3.43 9.84 -25.35
N ASP A 92 -2.65 9.68 -24.26
CA ASP A 92 -3.17 9.28 -22.94
C ASP A 92 -3.08 10.48 -21.99
N THR A 93 -4.22 11.14 -21.78
CA THR A 93 -4.35 12.29 -20.87
C THR A 93 -4.47 11.86 -19.40
N GLY A 94 -4.40 10.56 -19.11
CA GLY A 94 -4.49 10.01 -17.75
C GLY A 94 -3.23 10.30 -16.95
N LEU A 95 -3.39 10.91 -15.78
CA LEU A 95 -2.38 11.00 -14.75
C LEU A 95 -2.61 9.87 -13.77
N ASN A 96 -1.68 8.89 -13.74
CA ASN A 96 -1.64 7.91 -12.68
C ASN A 96 -0.48 8.20 -11.74
N VAL A 97 -0.62 7.80 -10.51
CA VAL A 97 0.43 7.97 -9.52
C VAL A 97 0.86 6.63 -8.94
N LEU A 98 2.13 6.55 -8.63
CA LEU A 98 2.72 5.51 -7.80
C LEU A 98 2.98 6.11 -6.41
N ASP A 99 2.31 5.57 -5.39
CA ASP A 99 2.59 5.88 -4.00
C ASP A 99 3.48 4.80 -3.36
N LEU A 100 4.63 5.23 -2.88
CA LEU A 100 5.59 4.42 -2.12
C LEU A 100 5.29 4.60 -0.65
N VAL A 101 4.58 3.66 -0.05
CA VAL A 101 4.05 3.74 1.30
C VAL A 101 4.98 3.04 2.28
N ARG A 102 5.44 3.77 3.30
CA ARG A 102 6.35 3.27 4.33
C ARG A 102 5.80 3.53 5.72
N PRO A 103 5.60 2.52 6.57
CA PRO A 103 5.43 2.76 8.00
C PRO A 103 6.58 3.56 8.59
N ARG A 104 6.29 4.50 9.47
CA ARG A 104 7.32 5.32 10.15
C ARG A 104 8.16 4.48 11.12
N SER A 105 7.63 3.36 11.61
CA SER A 105 8.40 2.36 12.36
C SER A 105 9.35 1.61 11.43
N PRO A 106 10.69 1.73 11.59
CA PRO A 106 11.66 0.99 10.78
C PRO A 106 11.57 -0.53 10.98
N ARG A 107 11.30 -0.96 12.21
CA ARG A 107 11.10 -2.38 12.53
C ARG A 107 9.90 -2.93 11.77
N TYR A 108 8.76 -2.25 11.87
CA TYR A 108 7.51 -2.76 11.31
C TYR A 108 7.53 -2.83 9.79
N ARG A 109 8.06 -1.82 9.09
CA ARG A 109 8.14 -1.85 7.61
C ARG A 109 8.97 -3.03 7.09
N VAL A 110 10.07 -3.40 7.79
CA VAL A 110 10.88 -4.58 7.43
C VAL A 110 10.10 -5.86 7.68
N ALA A 111 9.44 -5.98 8.85
CA ALA A 111 8.67 -7.14 9.25
C ALA A 111 7.46 -7.38 8.32
N ALA A 112 6.71 -6.33 7.99
CA ALA A 112 5.55 -6.42 7.09
C ALA A 112 5.95 -6.91 5.69
N LEU A 113 7.04 -6.40 5.11
CA LEU A 113 7.51 -6.87 3.81
C LEU A 113 8.08 -8.31 3.87
N ALA A 114 8.64 -8.72 5.00
CA ALA A 114 9.09 -10.10 5.18
C ALA A 114 7.90 -11.10 5.19
N ARG A 115 6.73 -10.68 5.70
CA ARG A 115 5.48 -11.48 5.71
C ARG A 115 4.66 -11.36 4.43
N SER A 116 5.12 -10.58 3.43
CA SER A 116 4.39 -10.44 2.18
C SER A 116 4.12 -11.79 1.51
N VAL A 117 2.94 -11.91 0.91
CA VAL A 117 2.47 -13.11 0.24
C VAL A 117 2.53 -12.95 -1.28
N THR A 118 2.48 -14.06 -2.01
CA THR A 118 2.30 -14.04 -3.46
C THR A 118 0.80 -14.09 -3.76
N ALA A 119 0.29 -13.10 -4.48
CA ALA A 119 -1.11 -13.00 -4.85
C ALA A 119 -1.28 -12.99 -6.39
N PRO A 120 -2.33 -13.63 -6.92
CA PRO A 120 -2.65 -13.51 -8.34
C PRO A 120 -3.17 -12.10 -8.65
N LEU A 121 -2.70 -11.53 -9.77
CA LEU A 121 -3.18 -10.28 -10.31
C LEU A 121 -3.35 -10.44 -11.83
N ARG A 122 -4.59 -10.72 -12.28
CA ARG A 122 -4.91 -11.22 -13.65
C ARG A 122 -4.12 -12.50 -13.98
N ALA A 123 -3.38 -12.50 -15.08
CA ALA A 123 -2.57 -13.64 -15.55
C ALA A 123 -1.15 -13.67 -14.95
N ALA A 124 -0.84 -12.76 -14.03
CA ALA A 124 0.47 -12.65 -13.37
C ALA A 124 0.35 -12.88 -11.86
N THR A 125 1.48 -12.96 -11.18
CA THR A 125 1.57 -12.97 -9.73
C THR A 125 2.40 -11.77 -9.25
N VAL A 126 2.02 -11.20 -8.12
CA VAL A 126 2.72 -10.09 -7.49
C VAL A 126 2.95 -10.38 -6.01
N ARG A 127 3.97 -9.76 -5.43
CA ARG A 127 4.06 -9.65 -3.98
C ARG A 127 3.00 -8.70 -3.47
N ALA A 128 2.32 -9.08 -2.40
CA ALA A 128 1.28 -8.30 -1.76
C ALA A 128 1.44 -8.34 -0.25
N LEU A 129 1.01 -7.31 0.47
CA LEU A 129 0.92 -7.38 1.93
C LEU A 129 -0.04 -8.50 2.33
N SER A 130 0.23 -9.15 3.48
CA SER A 130 -0.74 -10.04 4.12
C SER A 130 -2.02 -9.28 4.51
N ALA A 131 -3.11 -9.99 4.76
CA ALA A 131 -4.35 -9.36 5.22
C ALA A 131 -4.16 -8.62 6.56
N ASP A 132 -3.40 -9.18 7.50
CA ASP A 132 -3.06 -8.54 8.77
C ASP A 132 -2.29 -7.24 8.55
N ASP A 133 -1.23 -7.28 7.75
CA ASP A 133 -0.43 -6.09 7.46
C ASP A 133 -1.22 -5.03 6.68
N PHE A 134 -2.13 -5.45 5.79
CA PHE A 134 -3.05 -4.52 5.13
C PHE A 134 -3.87 -3.73 6.15
N VAL A 135 -4.47 -4.41 7.13
CA VAL A 135 -5.28 -3.78 8.20
C VAL A 135 -4.42 -2.84 9.05
N VAL A 136 -3.21 -3.26 9.45
CA VAL A 136 -2.30 -2.42 10.25
C VAL A 136 -1.85 -1.18 9.47
N PHE A 137 -1.53 -1.30 8.16
CA PHE A 137 -1.21 -0.13 7.33
C PHE A 137 -2.39 0.86 7.26
N LYS A 138 -3.63 0.35 7.20
CA LYS A 138 -4.83 1.20 7.21
C LYS A 138 -5.03 1.90 8.56
N ALA A 139 -4.69 1.26 9.69
CA ALA A 139 -4.70 1.90 11.00
C ALA A 139 -3.61 2.99 11.14
N LEU A 140 -2.50 2.86 10.42
CA LEU A 140 -1.47 3.89 10.35
C LEU A 140 -1.85 5.08 9.44
N ALA A 141 -2.80 4.93 8.53
CA ALA A 141 -3.25 5.95 7.58
C ALA A 141 -4.24 6.95 8.20
N THR A 142 -4.45 8.10 7.53
CA THR A 142 -5.19 9.24 8.11
C THR A 142 -6.62 9.39 7.60
N ARG A 143 -6.95 8.87 6.41
CA ARG A 143 -8.24 9.12 5.75
C ARG A 143 -9.35 8.26 6.35
N ASP A 144 -10.58 8.78 6.42
CA ASP A 144 -11.74 8.01 6.93
C ASP A 144 -12.03 6.78 6.08
N ARG A 145 -11.85 6.87 4.77
CA ARG A 145 -12.00 5.71 3.88
C ARG A 145 -11.03 4.56 4.19
N ASP A 146 -9.89 4.84 4.84
CA ASP A 146 -8.96 3.79 5.26
C ASP A 146 -9.55 2.95 6.41
N ILE A 147 -10.40 3.55 7.26
CA ILE A 147 -11.19 2.84 8.27
C ILE A 147 -12.20 1.91 7.59
N ASP A 148 -12.93 2.42 6.58
CA ASP A 148 -13.93 1.62 5.85
C ASP A 148 -13.28 0.47 5.07
N ASP A 149 -12.12 0.73 4.42
CA ASP A 149 -11.35 -0.29 3.73
C ASP A 149 -10.95 -1.41 4.70
N ALA A 150 -10.33 -1.09 5.85
CA ALA A 150 -9.89 -2.07 6.85
C ALA A 150 -11.07 -2.81 7.50
N ALA A 151 -12.15 -2.10 7.85
CA ALA A 151 -13.36 -2.72 8.40
C ALA A 151 -13.96 -3.74 7.43
N SER A 152 -13.94 -3.44 6.12
CA SER A 152 -14.43 -4.39 5.11
C SER A 152 -13.58 -5.67 5.05
N VAL A 153 -12.27 -5.57 5.31
CA VAL A 153 -11.36 -6.74 5.40
C VAL A 153 -11.67 -7.56 6.66
N LEU A 154 -11.89 -6.90 7.82
CA LEU A 154 -12.28 -7.59 9.06
C LEU A 154 -13.55 -8.42 8.89
N VAL A 155 -14.49 -7.96 8.07
CA VAL A 155 -15.77 -8.66 7.83
C VAL A 155 -15.62 -9.76 6.79
N ARG A 156 -14.93 -9.47 5.67
CA ARG A 156 -14.94 -10.36 4.48
C ARG A 156 -13.85 -11.41 4.47
N SER A 157 -12.74 -11.15 5.13
CA SER A 157 -11.57 -12.03 5.19
C SER A 157 -11.20 -12.40 6.63
N ARG A 158 -12.21 -12.54 7.49
CA ARG A 158 -12.01 -12.80 8.92
C ARG A 158 -11.15 -14.04 9.18
N GLU A 159 -11.29 -15.07 8.34
CA GLU A 159 -10.55 -16.32 8.42
C GLU A 159 -9.07 -16.20 8.07
N LEU A 160 -8.66 -15.13 7.40
CA LEU A 160 -7.27 -14.85 7.04
C LEU A 160 -6.54 -14.01 8.10
N LEU A 161 -7.26 -13.56 9.14
CA LEU A 161 -6.76 -12.59 10.11
C LEU A 161 -6.44 -13.22 11.45
N ASP A 162 -5.27 -12.89 11.99
CA ASP A 162 -4.91 -13.09 13.38
C ASP A 162 -5.10 -11.77 14.16
N LEU A 163 -6.29 -11.60 14.75
CA LEU A 163 -6.60 -10.39 15.51
C LEU A 163 -5.70 -10.20 16.72
N GLY A 164 -5.21 -11.28 17.34
CA GLY A 164 -4.26 -11.19 18.45
C GLY A 164 -2.93 -10.62 17.98
N ALA A 165 -2.41 -11.11 16.86
CA ALA A 165 -1.18 -10.58 16.26
C ALA A 165 -1.33 -9.11 15.81
N ILE A 166 -2.51 -8.72 15.30
CA ILE A 166 -2.81 -7.32 14.96
C ILE A 166 -2.81 -6.44 16.21
N ASP A 167 -3.50 -6.85 17.29
CA ASP A 167 -3.56 -6.10 18.57
C ASP A 167 -2.17 -5.91 19.18
N ASP A 168 -1.33 -6.95 19.16
CA ASP A 168 0.04 -6.90 19.62
C ASP A 168 0.88 -5.91 18.78
N GLU A 169 0.72 -5.94 17.47
CA GLU A 169 1.47 -5.05 16.56
C GLU A 169 1.02 -3.58 16.72
N ILE A 170 -0.28 -3.33 16.85
CA ILE A 170 -0.83 -1.99 17.14
C ILE A 170 -0.28 -1.45 18.46
N SER A 171 -0.17 -2.33 19.48
CA SER A 171 0.40 -1.96 20.77
C SER A 171 1.86 -1.54 20.67
N ARG A 172 2.68 -2.26 19.89
CA ARG A 172 4.08 -1.89 19.64
C ARG A 172 4.19 -0.59 18.84
N LEU A 173 3.40 -0.44 17.80
CA LEU A 173 3.38 0.74 16.95
C LEU A 173 2.98 2.00 17.70
N SER A 174 2.09 1.90 18.70
CA SER A 174 1.71 3.05 19.53
C SER A 174 2.89 3.63 20.34
N ALA A 175 3.89 2.80 20.69
CA ALA A 175 5.11 3.25 21.34
C ALA A 175 6.17 3.76 20.35
N GLU A 176 6.22 3.19 19.13
CA GLU A 176 7.20 3.54 18.10
C GLU A 176 6.83 4.79 17.30
N VAL A 177 5.53 5.14 17.24
CA VAL A 177 4.98 6.31 16.52
C VAL A 177 4.06 7.11 17.46
N PRO A 178 4.59 7.71 18.54
CA PRO A 178 3.81 8.26 19.65
C PRO A 178 2.98 9.51 19.27
N ASP A 179 3.30 10.17 18.16
CA ASP A 179 2.56 11.32 17.62
C ASP A 179 1.39 10.93 16.71
N TRP A 180 1.09 9.62 16.59
CA TRP A 180 -0.06 9.09 15.87
C TRP A 180 -0.82 8.07 16.73
N ASP A 181 -2.08 8.37 17.05
CA ASP A 181 -2.90 7.46 17.87
C ASP A 181 -3.43 6.28 17.04
N VAL A 182 -2.52 5.32 16.77
CA VAL A 182 -2.85 4.10 16.04
C VAL A 182 -3.88 3.22 16.80
N ARG A 183 -3.90 3.29 18.13
CA ARG A 183 -4.88 2.53 18.95
C ARG A 183 -6.29 3.05 18.75
N ALA A 184 -6.48 4.37 18.79
CA ALA A 184 -7.78 4.98 18.50
C ALA A 184 -8.25 4.63 17.09
N ARG A 185 -7.34 4.66 16.09
CA ARG A 185 -7.68 4.24 14.71
C ARG A 185 -8.10 2.79 14.64
N TRP A 186 -7.39 1.89 15.33
CA TRP A 186 -7.73 0.48 15.38
C TRP A 186 -9.11 0.26 16.04
N ALA A 187 -9.40 0.92 17.15
CA ALA A 187 -10.72 0.87 17.79
C ALA A 187 -11.85 1.34 16.86
N LEU A 188 -11.62 2.40 16.07
CA LEU A 188 -12.59 2.86 15.08
C LEU A 188 -12.82 1.82 13.96
N ILE A 189 -11.76 1.15 13.48
CA ILE A 189 -11.88 0.07 12.49
C ILE A 189 -12.71 -1.09 13.03
N GLN A 190 -12.44 -1.53 14.27
CA GLN A 190 -13.21 -2.60 14.92
C GLN A 190 -14.68 -2.21 15.12
N ALA A 191 -14.95 -0.99 15.60
CA ALA A 191 -16.30 -0.47 15.75
C ALA A 191 -17.04 -0.40 14.40
N ARG A 192 -16.36 0.05 13.34
CA ARG A 192 -16.95 0.12 12.00
C ARG A 192 -17.28 -1.27 11.44
N ALA A 193 -16.43 -2.27 11.67
CA ALA A 193 -16.66 -3.65 11.26
C ALA A 193 -17.85 -4.29 12.01
N SER A 194 -18.14 -3.87 13.23
CA SER A 194 -19.27 -4.37 14.02
C SER A 194 -20.63 -3.80 13.59
N LEU A 195 -20.65 -2.77 12.75
CA LEU A 195 -21.86 -2.13 12.22
C LEU A 195 -22.28 -2.69 10.84
N VAL A 196 -21.50 -3.57 10.23
CA VAL A 196 -21.70 -4.19 8.91
C VAL A 196 -22.09 -5.65 9.06
#